data_5fef6da0faef894ef6f7b06baf1565a8
#
_entry.id   5fef6da0faef894ef6f7b06baf1565a8
#
_cell.length_a   1.000
_cell.length_b   1.000
_cell.length_c   1.000
_cell.angle_alpha   90.00
_cell.angle_beta   90.00
_cell.angle_gamma   90.00
#
_symmetry.space_group_name_H-M   'P 1'
#
loop_
_entity.id
_entity.type
_entity.pdbx_description
1 polymer ?
#
loop_
_entity_poly.entity_id
_entity_poly.type
_entity_poly.pdbx_seq_one_letter_code
_entity_poly.pdbx_strand_id
1 'polypeptide(L)'
;QLMFVVLNTAGVTLVPTSVIAIRQAMAVKQGLVGFNAADIFLPTLLSTFIGFCAGIGAVAFYQRINLFKPVLLAYFGGFVALMGLLFAWLRQFPPEQMAAWIGLIGAGSILTIVVAFLACGAIRRINVYETFVDGAKDGFQVAIGIVPYLVAVLVGIAVFRAAGCMDFLMQGLSALFSHLGIDTRFVPALPVGLMKTLSGAGARGLMVDVM
;
A
#
# COMPACT_ATOMS: atom_id res chain seq x y z
N GLN A 1 10.92 18.11 1.08
CA GLN A 1 11.43 16.72 0.89
C GLN A 1 10.75 15.73 1.85
N LEU A 2 10.69 15.97 3.18
CA LEU A 2 10.06 15.05 4.14
C LEU A 2 8.58 14.78 3.83
N MET A 3 7.80 15.79 3.48
CA MET A 3 6.40 15.62 3.10
C MET A 3 6.25 14.72 1.88
N PHE A 4 7.12 14.86 0.89
CA PHE A 4 7.15 14.00 -0.30
C PHE A 4 7.43 12.54 0.05
N VAL A 5 8.40 12.29 0.94
CA VAL A 5 8.74 10.94 1.41
C VAL A 5 7.56 10.31 2.13
N VAL A 6 6.88 11.06 3.02
CA VAL A 6 5.71 10.56 3.75
C VAL A 6 4.54 10.26 2.82
N LEU A 7 4.26 11.14 1.84
CA LEU A 7 3.21 10.90 0.85
C LEU A 7 3.46 9.63 0.02
N ASN A 8 4.72 9.34 -0.31
CA ASN A 8 5.08 8.12 -1.02
C ASN A 8 5.04 6.86 -0.14
N THR A 9 5.46 6.97 1.12
CA THR A 9 5.58 5.82 2.03
C THR A 9 4.25 5.45 2.66
N ALA A 10 3.45 6.46 3.04
CA ALA A 10 2.13 6.28 3.67
C ALA A 10 0.98 6.28 2.64
N GLY A 11 1.22 5.77 1.44
CA GLY A 11 0.21 5.76 0.38
C GLY A 11 -1.07 5.01 0.78
N VAL A 12 -2.23 5.60 0.46
CA VAL A 12 -3.54 4.95 0.64
C VAL A 12 -3.69 3.85 -0.39
N THR A 13 -3.93 2.63 0.07
CA THR A 13 -4.18 1.49 -0.82
C THR A 13 -5.65 1.50 -1.23
N LEU A 14 -5.94 2.11 -2.38
CA LEU A 14 -7.30 2.15 -2.92
C LEU A 14 -7.79 0.77 -3.33
N VAL A 15 -6.88 -0.04 -3.87
CA VAL A 15 -7.22 -1.37 -4.38
C VAL A 15 -6.13 -2.37 -3.97
N PRO A 16 -6.37 -3.21 -2.95
CA PRO A 16 -5.42 -4.24 -2.53
C PRO A 16 -5.49 -5.49 -3.42
N THR A 17 -5.46 -5.32 -4.76
CA THR A 17 -5.63 -6.43 -5.73
C THR A 17 -4.68 -7.59 -5.47
N SER A 18 -3.40 -7.29 -5.19
CA SER A 18 -2.40 -8.32 -4.90
C SER A 18 -2.73 -9.12 -3.63
N VAL A 19 -3.22 -8.44 -2.59
CA VAL A 19 -3.58 -9.08 -1.32
C VAL A 19 -4.83 -9.94 -1.49
N ILE A 20 -5.82 -9.44 -2.21
CA ILE A 20 -7.05 -10.18 -2.53
C ILE A 20 -6.71 -11.43 -3.35
N ALA A 21 -5.85 -11.30 -4.37
CA ALA A 21 -5.43 -12.42 -5.21
C ALA A 21 -4.68 -13.51 -4.41
N ILE A 22 -3.77 -13.11 -3.51
CA ILE A 22 -3.03 -14.05 -2.65
C ILE A 22 -4.01 -14.75 -1.68
N ARG A 23 -4.91 -14.02 -1.04
CA ARG A 23 -5.92 -14.59 -0.14
C ARG A 23 -6.82 -15.59 -0.87
N GLN A 24 -7.25 -15.26 -2.09
CA GLN A 24 -8.05 -16.17 -2.90
C GLN A 24 -7.26 -17.44 -3.27
N ALA A 25 -6.00 -17.30 -3.68
CA ALA A 25 -5.16 -18.44 -4.00
C ALA A 25 -4.91 -19.35 -2.79
N MET A 26 -4.71 -18.76 -1.61
CA MET A 26 -4.53 -19.51 -0.36
C MET A 26 -5.84 -20.19 0.08
N ALA A 27 -6.98 -19.53 -0.05
CA ALA A 27 -8.29 -20.12 0.27
C ALA A 27 -8.59 -21.35 -0.62
N VAL A 28 -8.30 -21.25 -1.92
CA VAL A 28 -8.42 -22.39 -2.85
C VAL A 28 -7.48 -23.53 -2.45
N LYS A 29 -6.22 -23.22 -2.10
CA LYS A 29 -5.24 -24.21 -1.67
C LYS A 29 -5.64 -24.91 -0.36
N GLN A 30 -6.32 -24.20 0.55
CA GLN A 30 -6.81 -24.72 1.83
C GLN A 30 -8.20 -25.37 1.71
N GLY A 31 -8.82 -25.36 0.54
CA GLY A 31 -10.15 -25.94 0.31
C GLY A 31 -11.30 -25.20 0.99
N LEU A 32 -11.11 -23.91 1.30
CA LEU A 32 -12.13 -23.09 1.96
C LEU A 32 -13.24 -22.71 0.98
N VAL A 33 -14.38 -23.38 1.08
CA VAL A 33 -15.57 -23.09 0.27
C VAL A 33 -16.32 -21.88 0.83
N GLY A 34 -16.68 -20.91 -0.03
CA GLY A 34 -17.42 -19.71 0.38
C GLY A 34 -16.56 -18.59 0.99
N PHE A 35 -15.24 -18.72 0.95
CA PHE A 35 -14.34 -17.69 1.43
C PHE A 35 -14.35 -16.47 0.51
N ASN A 36 -14.64 -15.28 1.07
CA ASN A 36 -14.62 -14.02 0.35
C ASN A 36 -13.30 -13.29 0.58
N ALA A 37 -12.38 -13.37 -0.38
CA ALA A 37 -11.08 -12.70 -0.29
C ALA A 37 -11.19 -11.16 -0.29
N ALA A 38 -12.31 -10.61 -0.77
CA ALA A 38 -12.52 -9.17 -0.86
C ALA A 38 -12.89 -8.50 0.47
N ASP A 39 -13.23 -9.26 1.51
CA ASP A 39 -13.60 -8.72 2.83
C ASP A 39 -12.53 -7.84 3.45
N ILE A 40 -11.26 -8.06 3.06
CA ILE A 40 -10.12 -7.25 3.52
C ILE A 40 -10.08 -5.85 2.90
N PHE A 41 -10.90 -5.57 1.90
CA PHE A 41 -10.86 -4.29 1.19
C PHE A 41 -11.08 -3.09 2.12
N LEU A 42 -12.18 -3.13 2.88
CA LEU A 42 -12.52 -2.03 3.78
C LEU A 42 -11.52 -1.84 4.94
N PRO A 43 -11.15 -2.90 5.68
CA PRO A 43 -10.12 -2.79 6.70
C PRO A 43 -8.79 -2.26 6.17
N THR A 44 -8.37 -2.69 4.97
CA THR A 44 -7.12 -2.23 4.35
C THR A 44 -7.19 -0.77 3.95
N LEU A 45 -8.30 -0.34 3.33
CA LEU A 45 -8.51 1.06 2.96
C LEU A 45 -8.48 1.95 4.20
N LEU A 46 -9.22 1.57 5.24
CA LEU A 46 -9.30 2.33 6.49
C LEU A 46 -7.95 2.41 7.20
N SER A 47 -7.24 1.29 7.33
CA SER A 47 -5.94 1.22 7.97
C SER A 47 -4.89 2.07 7.23
N THR A 48 -4.83 1.96 5.90
CA THR A 48 -3.88 2.75 5.10
C THR A 48 -4.23 4.24 5.11
N PHE A 49 -5.52 4.58 5.16
CA PHE A 49 -5.97 5.96 5.30
C PHE A 49 -5.60 6.55 6.66
N ILE A 50 -5.80 5.81 7.76
CA ILE A 50 -5.38 6.24 9.10
C ILE A 50 -3.87 6.43 9.16
N GLY A 51 -3.10 5.48 8.60
CA GLY A 51 -1.64 5.59 8.49
C GLY A 51 -1.18 6.82 7.70
N PHE A 52 -1.87 7.13 6.61
CA PHE A 52 -1.63 8.33 5.81
C PHE A 52 -1.91 9.62 6.60
N CYS A 53 -3.04 9.69 7.31
CA CYS A 53 -3.38 10.81 8.18
C CYS A 53 -2.36 11.00 9.29
N ALA A 54 -1.95 9.93 9.96
CA ALA A 54 -0.93 9.95 11.01
C ALA A 54 0.42 10.43 10.47
N GLY A 55 0.84 9.96 9.29
CA GLY A 55 2.07 10.37 8.64
C GLY A 55 2.07 11.87 8.29
N ILE A 56 1.00 12.36 7.68
CA ILE A 56 0.86 13.80 7.38
C ILE A 56 0.83 14.61 8.68
N GLY A 57 0.08 14.16 9.69
CA GLY A 57 0.01 14.81 10.99
C GLY A 57 1.38 14.93 11.66
N ALA A 58 2.17 13.86 11.66
CA ALA A 58 3.51 13.84 12.23
C ALA A 58 4.45 14.83 11.53
N VAL A 59 4.45 14.86 10.18
CA VAL A 59 5.28 15.80 9.42
C VAL A 59 4.81 17.24 9.60
N ALA A 60 3.52 17.47 9.62
CA ALA A 60 2.97 18.81 9.84
C ALA A 60 3.33 19.33 11.25
N PHE A 61 3.27 18.46 12.26
CA PHE A 61 3.71 18.79 13.61
C PHE A 61 5.22 19.13 13.64
N TYR A 62 6.05 18.30 13.03
CA TYR A 62 7.50 18.52 12.98
C TYR A 62 7.88 19.79 12.21
N GLN A 63 7.23 20.04 11.07
CA GLN A 63 7.50 21.21 10.22
C GLN A 63 6.70 22.45 10.64
N ARG A 64 5.90 22.36 11.70
CA ARG A 64 5.01 23.44 12.17
C ARG A 64 4.07 23.97 11.07
N ILE A 65 3.63 23.08 10.17
CA ILE A 65 2.68 23.44 9.13
C ILE A 65 1.28 23.47 9.73
N ASN A 66 0.58 24.57 9.53
CA ASN A 66 -0.81 24.67 9.95
C ASN A 66 -1.72 23.87 9.00
N LEU A 67 -2.16 22.68 9.46
CA LEU A 67 -3.07 21.79 8.71
C LEU A 67 -4.50 22.37 8.60
N PHE A 68 -4.85 23.34 9.44
CA PHE A 68 -6.19 23.96 9.46
C PHE A 68 -6.36 25.07 8.41
N LYS A 69 -5.44 25.21 7.47
CA LYS A 69 -5.65 26.12 6.33
C LYS A 69 -6.85 25.65 5.51
N PRO A 70 -7.79 26.55 5.12
CA PRO A 70 -9.02 26.16 4.45
C PRO A 70 -8.78 25.42 3.13
N VAL A 71 -7.69 25.72 2.43
CA VAL A 71 -7.29 25.04 1.21
C VAL A 71 -6.94 23.57 1.48
N LEU A 72 -6.14 23.29 2.53
CA LEU A 72 -5.77 21.92 2.91
C LEU A 72 -7.00 21.13 3.39
N LEU A 73 -7.86 21.76 4.19
CA LEU A 73 -9.12 21.15 4.63
C LEU A 73 -10.04 20.83 3.45
N ALA A 74 -10.12 21.69 2.44
CA ALA A 74 -10.94 21.45 1.25
C ALA A 74 -10.40 20.26 0.44
N TYR A 75 -9.08 20.15 0.21
CA TYR A 75 -8.49 19.00 -0.48
C TYR A 75 -8.67 17.71 0.31
N PHE A 76 -8.42 17.74 1.62
CA PHE A 76 -8.53 16.57 2.48
C PHE A 76 -9.99 16.13 2.63
N GLY A 77 -10.91 17.08 2.87
CA GLY A 77 -12.34 16.83 2.94
C GLY A 77 -12.90 16.33 1.60
N GLY A 78 -12.46 16.92 0.48
CA GLY A 78 -12.81 16.46 -0.86
C GLY A 78 -12.35 15.02 -1.14
N PHE A 79 -11.13 14.70 -0.72
CA PHE A 79 -10.63 13.32 -0.83
C PHE A 79 -11.42 12.33 0.03
N VAL A 80 -11.71 12.68 1.30
CA VAL A 80 -12.53 11.86 2.18
C VAL A 80 -13.94 11.68 1.62
N ALA A 81 -14.55 12.75 1.11
CA ALA A 81 -15.86 12.70 0.50
C ALA A 81 -15.87 11.82 -0.75
N LEU A 82 -14.86 11.94 -1.62
CA LEU A 82 -14.70 11.10 -2.80
C LEU A 82 -14.59 9.61 -2.42
N MET A 83 -13.77 9.29 -1.40
CA MET A 83 -13.61 7.92 -0.90
C MET A 83 -14.91 7.40 -0.27
N GLY A 84 -15.61 8.23 0.49
CA GLY A 84 -16.90 7.89 1.08
C GLY A 84 -17.98 7.61 0.02
N LEU A 85 -18.04 8.43 -1.03
CA LEU A 85 -18.94 8.24 -2.16
C LEU A 85 -18.60 6.97 -2.94
N LEU A 86 -17.32 6.75 -3.24
CA LEU A 86 -16.86 5.53 -3.92
C LEU A 86 -17.23 4.29 -3.10
N PHE A 87 -17.02 4.33 -1.81
CA PHE A 87 -17.36 3.23 -0.90
C PHE A 87 -18.88 3.01 -0.83
N ALA A 88 -19.68 4.08 -0.68
CA ALA A 88 -21.15 3.98 -0.66
C ALA A 88 -21.70 3.38 -1.97
N TRP A 89 -21.07 3.74 -3.10
CA TRP A 89 -21.40 3.18 -4.39
C TRP A 89 -21.03 1.70 -4.50
N LEU A 90 -19.82 1.33 -4.07
CA LEU A 90 -19.32 -0.04 -4.13
C LEU A 90 -20.12 -1.01 -3.22
N ARG A 91 -20.63 -0.53 -2.08
CA ARG A 91 -21.48 -1.34 -1.18
C ARG A 91 -22.78 -1.85 -1.81
N GLN A 92 -23.20 -1.28 -2.93
CA GLN A 92 -24.41 -1.72 -3.62
C GLN A 92 -24.19 -2.99 -4.44
N PHE A 93 -22.94 -3.40 -4.66
CA PHE A 93 -22.59 -4.56 -5.48
C PHE A 93 -22.27 -5.79 -4.61
N PRO A 94 -22.56 -7.01 -5.11
CA PRO A 94 -22.06 -8.24 -4.49
C PRO A 94 -20.53 -8.25 -4.43
N PRO A 95 -19.91 -8.95 -3.46
CA PRO A 95 -18.46 -8.96 -3.26
C PRO A 95 -17.64 -9.32 -4.48
N GLU A 96 -18.14 -10.25 -5.31
CA GLU A 96 -17.45 -10.66 -6.55
C GLU A 96 -17.40 -9.53 -7.59
N GLN A 97 -18.53 -8.85 -7.78
CA GLN A 97 -18.62 -7.71 -8.67
C GLN A 97 -17.84 -6.51 -8.15
N MET A 98 -17.82 -6.32 -6.83
CA MET A 98 -17.04 -5.27 -6.17
C MET A 98 -15.55 -5.41 -6.52
N ALA A 99 -14.98 -6.61 -6.43
CA ALA A 99 -13.59 -6.86 -6.79
C ALA A 99 -13.30 -6.53 -8.27
N ALA A 100 -14.22 -6.89 -9.18
CA ALA A 100 -14.10 -6.59 -10.60
C ALA A 100 -14.16 -5.07 -10.88
N TRP A 101 -15.10 -4.36 -10.29
CA TRP A 101 -15.22 -2.90 -10.41
C TRP A 101 -14.00 -2.17 -9.87
N ILE A 102 -13.49 -2.60 -8.71
CA ILE A 102 -12.27 -2.06 -8.11
C ILE A 102 -11.08 -2.25 -9.06
N GLY A 103 -10.93 -3.45 -9.63
CA GLY A 103 -9.88 -3.74 -10.61
C GLY A 103 -9.99 -2.85 -11.85
N LEU A 104 -11.21 -2.70 -12.38
CA LEU A 104 -11.49 -1.85 -13.54
C LEU A 104 -11.19 -0.37 -13.26
N ILE A 105 -11.62 0.15 -12.11
CA ILE A 105 -11.36 1.54 -11.71
C ILE A 105 -9.84 1.74 -11.53
N GLY A 106 -9.14 0.80 -10.89
CA GLY A 106 -7.70 0.87 -10.70
C GLY A 106 -6.94 0.86 -12.03
N ALA A 107 -7.19 -0.11 -12.89
CA ALA A 107 -6.56 -0.20 -14.21
C ALA A 107 -6.94 0.99 -15.10
N GLY A 108 -8.23 1.37 -15.11
CA GLY A 108 -8.74 2.50 -15.89
C GLY A 108 -8.15 3.83 -15.46
N SER A 109 -7.93 4.04 -14.15
CA SER A 109 -7.29 5.28 -13.66
C SER A 109 -5.83 5.38 -14.10
N ILE A 110 -5.08 4.29 -14.05
CA ILE A 110 -3.69 4.26 -14.54
C ILE A 110 -3.66 4.54 -16.06
N LEU A 111 -4.52 3.84 -16.83
CA LEU A 111 -4.61 4.06 -18.26
C LEU A 111 -4.98 5.51 -18.60
N THR A 112 -5.95 6.08 -17.87
CA THR A 112 -6.37 7.48 -18.06
C THR A 112 -5.21 8.45 -17.81
N ILE A 113 -4.42 8.24 -16.76
CA ILE A 113 -3.25 9.07 -16.46
C ILE A 113 -2.22 8.98 -17.61
N VAL A 114 -1.91 7.77 -18.08
CA VAL A 114 -0.97 7.57 -19.19
C VAL A 114 -1.46 8.27 -20.45
N VAL A 115 -2.72 8.05 -20.84
CA VAL A 115 -3.32 8.68 -22.02
C VAL A 115 -3.37 10.20 -21.88
N ALA A 116 -3.68 10.73 -20.69
CA ALA A 116 -3.68 12.15 -20.43
C ALA A 116 -2.29 12.78 -20.63
N PHE A 117 -1.23 12.15 -20.13
CA PHE A 117 0.15 12.64 -20.34
C PHE A 117 0.54 12.59 -21.83
N LEU A 118 0.23 11.50 -22.54
CA LEU A 118 0.49 11.40 -23.97
C LEU A 118 -0.27 12.46 -24.77
N ALA A 119 -1.56 12.66 -24.46
CA ALA A 119 -2.39 13.67 -25.10
C ALA A 119 -1.88 15.10 -24.81
N CYS A 120 -1.51 15.41 -23.57
CA CYS A 120 -0.91 16.69 -23.23
C CYS A 120 0.40 16.93 -23.98
N GLY A 121 1.24 15.91 -24.12
CA GLY A 121 2.48 15.98 -24.89
C GLY A 121 2.21 16.27 -26.38
N ALA A 122 1.23 15.56 -26.97
CA ALA A 122 0.84 15.77 -28.35
C ALA A 122 0.25 17.18 -28.61
N ILE A 123 -0.62 17.67 -27.71
CA ILE A 123 -1.18 19.02 -27.79
C ILE A 123 -0.07 20.09 -27.73
N ARG A 124 0.94 19.87 -26.91
CA ARG A 124 2.08 20.77 -26.76
C ARG A 124 3.14 20.60 -27.87
N ARG A 125 2.86 19.73 -28.85
CA ARG A 125 3.78 19.41 -29.97
C ARG A 125 5.16 18.95 -29.53
N ILE A 126 5.24 18.26 -28.39
CA ILE A 126 6.46 17.61 -27.89
C ILE A 126 6.62 16.30 -28.65
N ASN A 127 7.84 15.88 -28.97
CA ASN A 127 8.11 14.56 -29.50
C ASN A 127 7.85 13.50 -28.40
N VAL A 128 6.61 13.05 -28.33
CA VAL A 128 6.10 12.18 -27.25
C VAL A 128 6.90 10.88 -27.18
N TYR A 129 7.27 10.31 -28.34
CA TYR A 129 8.00 9.05 -28.40
C TYR A 129 9.40 9.17 -27.80
N GLU A 130 10.17 10.15 -28.24
CA GLU A 130 11.54 10.36 -27.72
C GLU A 130 11.53 10.71 -26.23
N THR A 131 10.65 11.62 -25.82
CA THR A 131 10.50 11.99 -24.40
C THR A 131 10.10 10.78 -23.54
N PHE A 132 9.23 9.92 -24.05
CA PHE A 132 8.85 8.68 -23.37
C PHE A 132 10.04 7.72 -23.24
N VAL A 133 10.80 7.53 -24.33
CA VAL A 133 11.96 6.64 -24.34
C VAL A 133 13.04 7.14 -23.37
N ASP A 134 13.30 8.43 -23.35
CA ASP A 134 14.30 9.01 -22.44
C ASP A 134 13.86 8.89 -20.98
N GLY A 135 12.60 9.21 -20.66
CA GLY A 135 12.04 8.96 -19.32
C GLY A 135 12.08 7.49 -18.91
N ALA A 136 11.86 6.56 -19.85
CA ALA A 136 11.97 5.13 -19.60
C ALA A 136 13.40 4.69 -19.29
N LYS A 137 14.42 5.26 -20.00
CA LYS A 137 15.84 5.01 -19.70
C LYS A 137 16.20 5.48 -18.29
N ASP A 138 15.77 6.69 -17.92
CA ASP A 138 16.01 7.23 -16.58
C ASP A 138 15.36 6.36 -15.50
N GLY A 139 14.12 5.95 -15.72
CA GLY A 139 13.41 5.03 -14.82
C GLY A 139 14.12 3.69 -14.68
N PHE A 140 14.67 3.15 -15.77
CA PHE A 140 15.44 1.91 -15.76
C PHE A 140 16.74 2.03 -14.96
N GLN A 141 17.46 3.14 -15.12
CA GLN A 141 18.69 3.41 -14.33
C GLN A 141 18.38 3.50 -12.83
N VAL A 142 17.30 4.18 -12.46
CA VAL A 142 16.84 4.23 -11.06
C VAL A 142 16.50 2.84 -10.56
N ALA A 143 15.78 2.03 -11.35
CA ALA A 143 15.41 0.67 -10.97
C ALA A 143 16.66 -0.21 -10.72
N ILE A 144 17.65 -0.19 -11.63
CA ILE A 144 18.91 -0.91 -11.45
C ILE A 144 19.64 -0.45 -10.19
N GLY A 145 19.70 0.87 -9.96
CA GLY A 145 20.35 1.44 -8.78
C GLY A 145 19.74 0.98 -7.45
N ILE A 146 18.44 0.66 -7.42
CA ILE A 146 17.72 0.20 -6.22
C ILE A 146 17.93 -1.30 -5.97
N VAL A 147 18.14 -2.12 -6.99
CA VAL A 147 18.26 -3.59 -6.88
C VAL A 147 19.28 -4.04 -5.82
N PRO A 148 20.52 -3.53 -5.74
CA PRO A 148 21.50 -3.95 -4.73
C PRO A 148 21.00 -3.72 -3.29
N TYR A 149 20.34 -2.58 -3.06
CA TYR A 149 19.79 -2.27 -1.74
C TYR A 149 18.63 -3.21 -1.37
N LEU A 150 17.77 -3.54 -2.34
CA LEU A 150 16.69 -4.51 -2.11
C LEU A 150 17.25 -5.90 -1.80
N VAL A 151 18.26 -6.35 -2.52
CA VAL A 151 18.92 -7.64 -2.26
C VAL A 151 19.54 -7.65 -0.88
N ALA A 152 20.29 -6.60 -0.50
CA ALA A 152 20.92 -6.51 0.81
C ALA A 152 19.89 -6.56 1.95
N VAL A 153 18.79 -5.84 1.80
CA VAL A 153 17.69 -5.84 2.80
C VAL A 153 17.03 -7.21 2.89
N LEU A 154 16.73 -7.85 1.75
CA LEU A 154 16.10 -9.18 1.73
C LEU A 154 17.01 -10.24 2.35
N VAL A 155 18.31 -10.22 2.04
CA VAL A 155 19.29 -11.12 2.66
C VAL A 155 19.40 -10.87 4.16
N GLY A 156 19.48 -9.60 4.58
CA GLY A 156 19.51 -9.23 5.99
C GLY A 156 18.32 -9.78 6.78
N ILE A 157 17.11 -9.68 6.21
CA ILE A 157 15.90 -10.20 6.82
C ILE A 157 15.88 -11.73 6.83
N ALA A 158 16.34 -12.37 5.76
CA ALA A 158 16.45 -13.83 5.71
C ALA A 158 17.41 -14.35 6.81
N VAL A 159 18.56 -13.71 6.98
CA VAL A 159 19.52 -14.04 8.05
C VAL A 159 18.90 -13.78 9.42
N PHE A 160 18.21 -12.66 9.62
CA PHE A 160 17.55 -12.33 10.89
C PHE A 160 16.49 -13.37 11.28
N ARG A 161 15.71 -13.86 10.30
CA ARG A 161 14.76 -14.96 10.50
C ARG A 161 15.47 -16.29 10.80
N ALA A 162 16.47 -16.65 10.00
CA ALA A 162 17.20 -17.90 10.16
C ALA A 162 17.94 -18.00 11.52
N ALA A 163 18.36 -16.85 12.05
CA ALA A 163 18.97 -16.74 13.39
C ALA A 163 17.95 -16.85 14.54
N GLY A 164 16.63 -16.98 14.27
CA GLY A 164 15.60 -17.02 15.31
C GLY A 164 15.33 -15.65 15.98
N CYS A 165 16.00 -14.59 15.56
CA CYS A 165 15.83 -13.26 16.13
C CYS A 165 14.41 -12.71 15.93
N MET A 166 13.75 -13.07 14.84
CA MET A 166 12.37 -12.68 14.57
C MET A 166 11.44 -13.31 15.60
N ASP A 167 11.59 -14.61 15.88
CA ASP A 167 10.75 -15.34 16.83
C ASP A 167 10.94 -14.81 18.25
N PHE A 168 12.18 -14.52 18.63
CA PHE A 168 12.50 -13.90 19.91
C PHE A 168 11.82 -12.51 20.06
N LEU A 169 11.89 -11.69 19.04
CA LEU A 169 11.26 -10.37 19.03
C LEU A 169 9.73 -10.48 19.12
N MET A 170 9.12 -11.42 18.39
CA MET A 170 7.67 -11.64 18.43
C MET A 170 7.20 -12.18 19.78
N GLN A 171 7.94 -13.08 20.41
CA GLN A 171 7.65 -13.58 21.73
C GLN A 171 7.73 -12.46 22.78
N GLY A 172 8.78 -11.62 22.72
CA GLY A 172 8.92 -10.46 23.60
C GLY A 172 7.77 -9.46 23.48
N LEU A 173 7.38 -9.15 22.24
CA LEU A 173 6.24 -8.27 21.97
C LEU A 173 4.92 -8.89 22.42
N SER A 174 4.70 -10.17 22.17
CA SER A 174 3.51 -10.89 22.65
C SER A 174 3.40 -10.85 24.16
N ALA A 175 4.50 -11.10 24.88
CA ALA A 175 4.54 -11.02 26.34
C ALA A 175 4.22 -9.61 26.85
N LEU A 176 4.80 -8.58 26.20
CA LEU A 176 4.56 -7.18 26.56
C LEU A 176 3.08 -6.81 26.38
N PHE A 177 2.49 -7.13 25.22
CA PHE A 177 1.10 -6.78 24.92
C PHE A 177 0.10 -7.60 25.75
N SER A 178 0.41 -8.87 26.05
CA SER A 178 -0.42 -9.66 26.95
C SER A 178 -0.44 -9.11 28.38
N HIS A 179 0.69 -8.58 28.85
CA HIS A 179 0.76 -7.89 30.14
C HIS A 179 -0.09 -6.61 30.19
N LEU A 180 -0.26 -5.94 29.04
CA LEU A 180 -1.09 -4.76 28.90
C LEU A 180 -2.59 -5.09 28.66
N GLY A 181 -2.95 -6.39 28.64
CA GLY A 181 -4.33 -6.83 28.37
C GLY A 181 -4.78 -6.61 26.92
N ILE A 182 -3.86 -6.45 25.99
CA ILE A 182 -4.13 -6.23 24.57
C ILE A 182 -4.13 -7.59 23.83
N ASP A 183 -5.07 -7.79 22.91
CA ASP A 183 -5.09 -8.99 22.07
C ASP A 183 -3.80 -9.09 21.22
N THR A 184 -3.11 -10.23 21.32
CA THR A 184 -1.81 -10.45 20.66
C THR A 184 -1.91 -11.04 19.25
N ARG A 185 -3.12 -11.24 18.71
CA ARG A 185 -3.33 -11.82 17.36
C ARG A 185 -2.70 -11.03 16.23
N PHE A 186 -2.44 -9.75 16.43
CA PHE A 186 -1.78 -8.90 15.43
C PHE A 186 -0.25 -9.04 15.43
N VAL A 187 0.34 -9.56 16.50
CA VAL A 187 1.81 -9.63 16.66
C VAL A 187 2.48 -10.39 15.51
N PRO A 188 1.98 -11.56 15.05
CA PRO A 188 2.54 -12.25 13.89
C PRO A 188 2.51 -11.44 12.58
N ALA A 189 1.63 -10.44 12.48
CA ALA A 189 1.55 -9.57 11.31
C ALA A 189 2.55 -8.40 11.33
N LEU A 190 3.19 -8.09 12.49
CA LEU A 190 4.15 -6.99 12.60
C LEU A 190 5.35 -7.12 11.65
N PRO A 191 5.96 -8.31 11.46
CA PRO A 191 7.05 -8.48 10.49
C PRO A 191 6.63 -8.12 9.08
N VAL A 192 5.41 -8.46 8.69
CA VAL A 192 4.84 -8.09 7.37
C VAL A 192 4.72 -6.57 7.25
N GLY A 193 4.26 -5.89 8.30
CA GLY A 193 4.17 -4.43 8.34
C GLY A 193 5.52 -3.74 8.23
N LEU A 194 6.51 -4.20 8.99
CA LEU A 194 7.88 -3.69 8.93
C LEU A 194 8.49 -3.93 7.54
N MET A 195 8.28 -5.12 6.99
CA MET A 195 8.79 -5.49 5.68
C MET A 195 8.18 -4.66 4.55
N LYS A 196 6.91 -4.26 4.69
CA LYS A 196 6.22 -3.46 3.68
C LYS A 196 6.87 -2.10 3.46
N THR A 197 7.44 -1.51 4.49
CA THR A 197 8.15 -0.22 4.39
C THR A 197 9.45 -0.33 3.60
N LEU A 198 10.06 -1.52 3.61
CA LEU A 198 11.33 -1.82 2.96
C LEU A 198 11.13 -2.42 1.55
N SER A 199 10.20 -3.35 1.43
CA SER A 199 9.92 -4.06 0.17
C SER A 199 8.49 -4.58 0.14
N GLY A 200 7.69 -4.06 -0.78
CA GLY A 200 6.32 -4.56 -0.99
C GLY A 200 6.27 -6.02 -1.51
N ALA A 201 7.28 -6.46 -2.27
CA ALA A 201 7.39 -7.84 -2.73
C ALA A 201 7.78 -8.78 -1.58
N GLY A 202 8.77 -8.39 -0.76
CA GLY A 202 9.18 -9.14 0.42
C GLY A 202 8.06 -9.27 1.46
N ALA A 203 7.29 -8.20 1.68
CA ALA A 203 6.14 -8.23 2.57
C ALA A 203 5.07 -9.24 2.11
N ARG A 204 4.85 -9.39 0.79
CA ARG A 204 3.92 -10.38 0.25
C ARG A 204 4.36 -11.82 0.52
N GLY A 205 5.67 -12.08 0.43
CA GLY A 205 6.21 -13.38 0.80
C GLY A 205 5.93 -13.72 2.27
N LEU A 206 6.26 -12.81 3.18
CA LEU A 206 5.99 -12.98 4.61
C LEU A 206 4.49 -13.10 4.94
N MET A 207 3.63 -12.40 4.18
CA MET A 207 2.17 -12.48 4.38
C MET A 207 1.63 -13.89 4.10
N VAL A 208 2.19 -14.58 3.12
CA VAL A 208 1.82 -15.96 2.81
C VAL A 208 2.18 -16.91 3.95
N ASP A 209 3.29 -16.65 4.65
CA ASP A 209 3.73 -17.47 5.79
C ASP A 209 2.85 -17.28 7.04
N VAL A 210 2.15 -16.16 7.13
CA VAL A 210 1.27 -15.81 8.29
C VAL A 210 -0.18 -16.18 8.05
N MET A 211 -0.58 -16.44 6.79
CA MET A 211 -1.93 -16.86 6.38
C MET A 211 -2.09 -18.38 6.41
#